data_5dba7180910df23245e68ff9e45d730c
#
_entry.id   5dba7180910df23245e68ff9e45d730c
#
_cell.length_a   1.000
_cell.length_b   1.000
_cell.length_c   1.000
_cell.angle_alpha   90.00
_cell.angle_beta   90.00
_cell.angle_gamma   90.00
#
_symmetry.space_group_name_H-M   'P 1'
#
loop_
_entity.id
_entity.type
_entity.pdbx_description
1 polymer ?
#
loop_
_entity_poly.entity_id
_entity_poly.type
_entity_poly.pdbx_seq_one_letter_code
_entity_poly.pdbx_strand_id
1 'polypeptide(L)' 'METGITIFVNGENRSAKSGASVADLLRELGLDSGRVAIERNLEILPRPQWAQTLVASGDRYEIVQFVGGG' A
#
# COMPACT_ATOMS: atom_id res chain seq x y z
N MET A 1 -11.25 6.29 -20.52
CA MET A 1 -10.54 7.01 -19.47
C MET A 1 -10.05 6.07 -18.40
N GLU A 2 -8.79 6.16 -18.09
CA GLU A 2 -8.17 5.24 -17.18
C GLU A 2 -8.48 5.65 -15.74
N THR A 3 -9.19 4.82 -15.01
CA THR A 3 -9.49 5.10 -13.62
C THR A 3 -8.77 4.14 -12.67
N GLY A 4 -8.09 3.17 -13.23
CA GLY A 4 -7.37 2.18 -12.44
C GLY A 4 -5.95 2.00 -12.92
N ILE A 5 -5.11 1.59 -12.00
CA ILE A 5 -3.73 1.27 -12.30
C ILE A 5 -3.43 -0.10 -11.74
N THR A 6 -2.35 -0.70 -12.21
CA THR A 6 -1.93 -2.01 -11.71
C THR A 6 -0.71 -1.85 -10.82
N ILE A 7 -0.77 -2.46 -9.66
CA ILE A 7 0.34 -2.49 -8.73
C ILE A 7 0.58 -3.93 -8.31
N PHE A 8 1.63 -4.15 -7.54
CA PHE A 8 1.94 -5.47 -6.98
C PHE A 8 1.96 -5.37 -5.47
N VAL A 9 1.25 -6.26 -4.82
CA VAL A 9 1.24 -6.33 -3.36
C VAL A 9 1.67 -7.72 -2.98
N ASN A 10 2.81 -7.81 -2.31
CA ASN A 10 3.40 -9.10 -1.91
C ASN A 10 3.48 -10.06 -3.10
N GLY A 11 3.88 -9.52 -4.25
CA GLY A 11 4.09 -10.31 -5.46
C GLY A 11 2.85 -10.58 -6.28
N GLU A 12 1.68 -10.09 -5.88
CA GLU A 12 0.44 -10.32 -6.59
C GLU A 12 -0.05 -9.06 -7.26
N ASN A 13 -0.54 -9.19 -8.49
CA ASN A 13 -1.17 -8.09 -9.21
C ASN A 13 -2.43 -7.64 -8.50
N ARG A 14 -2.60 -6.33 -8.38
CA ARG A 14 -3.84 -5.77 -7.86
C ARG A 14 -4.15 -4.48 -8.59
N SER A 15 -5.44 -4.20 -8.70
CA SER A 15 -5.87 -2.91 -9.23
C SER A 15 -5.93 -1.90 -8.10
N ALA A 16 -5.57 -0.67 -8.41
CA ALA A 16 -5.72 0.43 -7.47
C ALA A 16 -6.30 1.60 -8.22
N LYS A 17 -6.96 2.50 -7.50
CA LYS A 17 -7.53 3.68 -8.12
C LYS A 17 -6.44 4.70 -8.40
N SER A 18 -6.47 5.26 -9.59
CA SER A 18 -5.58 6.36 -9.92
C SER A 18 -5.86 7.51 -8.96
N GLY A 19 -4.82 8.06 -8.36
CA GLY A 19 -4.96 9.16 -7.41
C GLY A 19 -5.12 8.72 -5.97
N ALA A 20 -5.21 7.42 -5.71
CA ALA A 20 -5.31 6.94 -4.35
C ALA A 20 -3.98 7.08 -3.63
N SER A 21 -4.04 7.33 -2.32
CA SER A 21 -2.83 7.34 -1.51
C SER A 21 -2.54 5.93 -1.00
N VAL A 22 -1.35 5.75 -0.44
CA VAL A 22 -1.02 4.49 0.20
C VAL A 22 -1.95 4.23 1.38
N ALA A 23 -2.32 5.29 2.11
CA ALA A 23 -3.29 5.13 3.19
C ALA A 23 -4.62 4.59 2.68
N ASP A 24 -5.08 5.10 1.53
CA ASP A 24 -6.31 4.60 0.91
C ASP A 24 -6.17 3.13 0.53
N LEU A 25 -5.03 2.76 -0.02
CA LEU A 25 -4.77 1.38 -0.39
C LEU A 25 -4.86 0.46 0.82
N LEU A 26 -4.25 0.85 1.92
CA LEU A 26 -4.28 0.03 3.12
C LEU A 26 -5.69 -0.10 3.69
N ARG A 27 -6.45 0.98 3.62
CA ARG A 27 -7.84 0.92 4.08
C ARG A 27 -8.63 -0.07 3.23
N GLU A 28 -8.42 -0.04 1.93
CA GLU A 28 -9.09 -0.95 1.03
C GLU A 28 -8.72 -2.40 1.29
N LEU A 29 -7.48 -2.63 1.70
CA LEU A 29 -7.01 -3.97 2.02
C LEU A 29 -7.40 -4.41 3.43
N GLY A 30 -7.99 -3.52 4.22
CA GLY A 30 -8.38 -3.83 5.58
C GLY A 30 -7.23 -3.83 6.56
N LEU A 31 -6.14 -3.16 6.23
CA LEU A 31 -4.92 -3.19 7.02
C LEU A 31 -4.63 -1.87 7.72
N ASP A 32 -5.52 -0.90 7.60
CA ASP A 32 -5.24 0.45 8.07
C ASP A 32 -5.26 0.58 9.60
N SER A 33 -5.89 -0.34 10.29
CA SER A 33 -6.00 -0.25 11.74
C SER A 33 -5.03 -1.17 12.47
N GLY A 34 -4.21 -1.91 11.76
CA GLY A 34 -3.32 -2.86 12.37
C GLY A 34 -1.89 -2.36 12.46
N ARG A 35 -1.03 -3.20 13.00
CA ARG A 35 0.40 -2.94 12.98
C ARG A 35 0.96 -3.45 11.67
N VAL A 36 1.40 -2.53 10.85
CA VAL A 36 1.79 -2.85 9.48
C VAL A 36 3.09 -2.14 9.16
N ALA A 37 3.98 -2.84 8.50
CA ALA A 37 5.17 -2.24 7.92
C ALA A 37 5.06 -2.36 6.41
N ILE A 38 5.45 -1.32 5.70
CA ILE A 38 5.35 -1.26 4.26
C ILE A 38 6.69 -0.90 3.65
N GLU A 39 7.06 -1.64 2.61
CA GLU A 39 8.11 -1.23 1.69
C GLU A 39 7.44 -0.88 0.37
N ARG A 40 7.87 0.21 -0.21
CA ARG A 40 7.41 0.63 -1.52
C ARG A 40 8.64 0.73 -2.41
N ASN A 41 8.65 -0.10 -3.46
CA ASN A 41 9.77 -0.14 -4.41
C ASN A 41 11.10 -0.32 -3.65
N LEU A 42 11.10 -1.27 -2.70
CA LEU A 42 12.27 -1.67 -1.93
C LEU A 42 12.71 -0.67 -0.88
N GLU A 43 11.90 0.34 -0.60
CA GLU A 43 12.19 1.32 0.43
C GLU A 43 11.09 1.34 1.47
N ILE A 44 11.49 1.40 2.73
CA ILE A 44 10.53 1.49 3.82
C ILE A 44 9.74 2.78 3.69
N LEU A 45 8.42 2.69 3.81
CA LEU A 45 7.55 3.86 3.77
C LEU A 45 6.95 4.05 5.15
N PRO A 46 7.42 5.07 5.90
CA PRO A 46 6.93 5.31 7.26
C PRO A 46 5.46 5.71 7.27
N ARG A 47 4.76 5.31 8.32
CA ARG A 47 3.33 5.57 8.45
C ARG A 47 2.96 7.05 8.23
N PRO A 48 3.70 8.04 8.76
CA PRO A 48 3.30 9.43 8.54
C PRO A 48 3.28 9.86 7.08
N GLN A 49 3.92 9.10 6.21
CA GLN A 49 3.96 9.44 4.79
C GLN A 49 2.89 8.75 3.98
N TRP A 50 2.14 7.82 4.57
CA TRP A 50 1.18 7.02 3.80
C TRP A 50 0.09 7.88 3.16
N ALA A 51 -0.43 8.85 3.89
CA ALA A 51 -1.52 9.67 3.37
C ALA A 51 -1.06 10.65 2.30
N GLN A 52 0.23 10.91 2.24
CA GLN A 52 0.80 11.86 1.28
C GLN A 52 1.41 11.21 0.06
N THR A 53 1.55 9.90 0.06
CA THR A 53 2.19 9.18 -1.02
C THR A 53 1.12 8.59 -1.92
N LEU A 54 1.12 9.02 -3.17
CA LEU A 54 0.16 8.48 -4.14
C LEU A 54 0.68 7.18 -4.71
N VAL A 55 -0.25 6.26 -4.89
CA VAL A 55 0.05 4.99 -5.53
C VAL A 55 0.27 5.22 -7.01
N ALA A 56 1.34 4.67 -7.56
CA ALA A 56 1.67 4.84 -8.95
C ALA A 56 1.63 3.49 -9.68
N SER A 57 1.31 3.55 -10.96
CA SER A 57 1.26 2.35 -11.78
C SER A 57 2.61 1.62 -11.73
N GLY A 58 2.57 0.33 -11.51
CA GLY A 58 3.78 -0.47 -11.45
C GLY A 58 4.46 -0.51 -10.09
N ASP A 59 3.94 0.23 -9.13
CA ASP A 59 4.51 0.18 -7.77
C ASP A 59 4.50 -1.23 -7.22
N ARG A 60 5.55 -1.53 -6.45
CA ARG A 60 5.65 -2.81 -5.76
C ARG A 60 5.64 -2.57 -4.27
N TYR A 61 4.70 -3.20 -3.60
CA TYR A 61 4.54 -3.06 -2.16
C TYR A 61 4.77 -4.39 -1.49
N GLU A 62 5.58 -4.37 -0.43
CA GLU A 62 5.72 -5.51 0.49
C GLU A 62 5.10 -5.07 1.78
N ILE A 63 4.07 -5.77 2.21
CA ILE A 63 3.32 -5.39 3.39
C ILE A 63 3.37 -6.54 4.38
N VAL A 64 3.84 -6.24 5.58
CA VAL A 64 3.93 -7.21 6.65
C VAL A 64 3.04 -6.76 7.79
N GLN A 65 2.20 -7.65 8.24
CA GLN A 65 1.29 -7.39 9.35
C GLN A 65 1.83 -8.08 10.59
N PHE A 66 2.02 -7.31 11.65
CA PHE A 66 2.52 -7.86 12.89
C PHE A 66 1.36 -8.38 13.72
N VAL A 67 1.53 -9.55 14.28
CA VAL A 67 0.48 -10.23 15.02
C VAL A 67 0.84 -10.30 16.48
N GLY A 68 -0.13 -10.05 17.31
CA GLY A 68 0.03 -10.26 18.71
C GLY A 68 0.96 -9.28 19.33
N GLY A 69 1.99 -9.66 19.76
CA GLY A 69 2.95 -8.76 20.36
C GLY A 69 2.54 -8.30 21.70
N GLY A 70 1.77 -8.55 22.24
CA GLY A 70 1.46 -8.19 23.60
C GLY A 70 1.78 -6.80 24.00
#